data_0eb6a912f37f48983ef0414f5475f0b8
#
_entry.id   0eb6a912f37f48983ef0414f5475f0b8
#
_cell.length_a   1.000
_cell.length_b   1.000
_cell.length_c   1.000
_cell.angle_alpha   90.00
_cell.angle_beta   90.00
_cell.angle_gamma   90.00
#
_symmetry.space_group_name_H-M   'P 1'
#
loop_
_entity.id
_entity.type
_entity.pdbx_description
1 polymer ?
#
loop_
_entity_poly.entity_id
_entity_poly.type
_entity_poly.pdbx_seq_one_letter_code
_entity_poly.pdbx_strand_id
1 'polypeptide(L)'
;MPTPEGYADWLVDLKTRIHNAQQRAALAVNRELVLLYWQIGRDILARQASQGWGAKVIERLAHDLRTDFPEMKGFSRANLMYMRAFAEAWPDAE
;
A
#
# COMPACT_ATOMS: atom_id res chain seq x y z
N MET A 1 5.69 -4.66 18.79
CA MET A 1 4.25 -4.57 18.70
C MET A 1 3.71 -5.71 17.85
N PRO A 2 2.75 -6.46 18.33
CA PRO A 2 2.18 -7.51 17.51
C PRO A 2 1.39 -6.94 16.33
N THR A 3 1.53 -7.58 15.18
CA THR A 3 0.80 -7.17 13.98
C THR A 3 -0.48 -8.02 13.86
N PRO A 4 -1.49 -7.53 13.15
CA PRO A 4 -2.71 -8.31 12.92
C PRO A 4 -2.41 -9.63 12.22
N GLU A 5 -3.28 -10.58 12.43
CA GLU A 5 -3.19 -11.88 11.76
C GLU A 5 -3.26 -11.66 10.24
N GLY A 6 -2.39 -12.35 9.51
CA GLY A 6 -2.30 -12.24 8.06
C GLY A 6 -1.53 -11.04 7.55
N TYR A 7 -1.08 -10.15 8.45
CA TYR A 7 -0.31 -8.97 8.04
C TYR A 7 0.98 -9.37 7.32
N ALA A 8 1.75 -10.30 7.89
CA ALA A 8 3.04 -10.69 7.33
C ALA A 8 2.89 -11.28 5.93
N ASP A 9 1.92 -12.16 5.74
CA ASP A 9 1.69 -12.78 4.44
C ASP A 9 1.22 -11.77 3.41
N TRP A 10 0.31 -10.87 3.80
CA TRP A 10 -0.15 -9.81 2.93
C TRP A 10 1.01 -8.88 2.57
N LEU A 11 1.87 -8.55 3.51
CA LEU A 11 3.02 -7.67 3.27
C LEU A 11 3.98 -8.28 2.25
N VAL A 12 4.25 -9.58 2.34
CA VAL A 12 5.10 -10.26 1.36
C VAL A 12 4.50 -10.14 -0.04
N ASP A 13 3.20 -10.38 -0.16
CA ASP A 13 2.50 -10.25 -1.44
C ASP A 13 2.55 -8.81 -1.96
N LEU A 14 2.34 -7.84 -1.07
CA LEU A 14 2.40 -6.43 -1.45
C LEU A 14 3.78 -6.05 -1.96
N LYS A 15 4.84 -6.48 -1.27
CA LYS A 15 6.21 -6.20 -1.69
C LYS A 15 6.49 -6.75 -3.09
N THR A 16 5.97 -7.93 -3.39
CA THR A 16 6.10 -8.50 -4.73
C THR A 16 5.40 -7.62 -5.77
N ARG A 17 4.19 -7.16 -5.46
CA ARG A 17 3.45 -6.28 -6.37
C ARG A 17 4.16 -4.95 -6.59
N ILE A 18 4.74 -4.38 -5.54
CA ILE A 18 5.50 -3.14 -5.65
C ILE A 18 6.72 -3.36 -6.54
N HIS A 19 7.45 -4.44 -6.32
CA HIS A 19 8.64 -4.75 -7.10
C HIS A 19 8.31 -4.89 -8.59
N ASN A 20 7.22 -5.59 -8.90
CA ASN A 20 6.78 -5.75 -10.28
C ASN A 20 6.37 -4.41 -10.90
N ALA A 21 5.68 -3.57 -10.13
CA ALA A 21 5.25 -2.25 -10.60
C ALA A 21 6.45 -1.33 -10.88
N GLN A 22 7.52 -1.43 -10.07
CA GLN A 22 8.73 -0.66 -10.31
C GLN A 22 9.35 -1.01 -11.67
N GLN A 23 9.38 -2.29 -12.00
CA GLN A 23 9.94 -2.72 -13.29
C GLN A 23 9.11 -2.21 -14.45
N ARG A 24 7.79 -2.23 -14.33
CA ARG A 24 6.91 -1.74 -15.37
C ARG A 24 6.91 -0.22 -15.48
N ALA A 25 7.03 0.47 -14.34
CA ALA A 25 7.02 1.93 -14.30
C ALA A 25 8.20 2.54 -15.05
N ALA A 26 9.31 1.80 -15.20
CA ALA A 26 10.43 2.26 -15.98
C ALA A 26 10.07 2.43 -17.45
N LEU A 27 9.00 1.76 -17.90
CA LEU A 27 8.59 1.78 -19.31
C LEU A 27 7.28 2.52 -19.55
N ALA A 28 6.36 2.48 -18.59
CA ALA A 28 4.98 2.93 -18.80
C ALA A 28 4.59 4.14 -17.93
N VAL A 29 5.56 4.80 -17.35
CA VAL A 29 5.37 6.00 -16.54
C VAL A 29 4.38 5.74 -15.38
N ASN A 30 3.46 6.61 -15.12
CA ASN A 30 2.72 6.63 -13.85
C ASN A 30 1.52 5.69 -13.76
N ARG A 31 1.11 5.12 -14.88
CA ARG A 31 -0.12 4.34 -14.90
C ARG A 31 -0.09 3.16 -13.92
N GLU A 32 1.00 2.39 -13.96
CA GLU A 32 1.15 1.23 -13.10
C GLU A 32 1.25 1.63 -11.63
N LEU A 33 1.92 2.75 -11.35
CA LEU A 33 2.04 3.23 -9.99
C LEU A 33 0.70 3.73 -9.45
N VAL A 34 -0.09 4.43 -10.26
CA VAL A 34 -1.41 4.89 -9.82
C VAL A 34 -2.29 3.71 -9.49
N LEU A 35 -2.28 2.68 -10.32
CA LEU A 35 -3.06 1.48 -10.07
C LEU A 35 -2.59 0.77 -8.79
N LEU A 36 -1.28 0.67 -8.60
CA LEU A 36 -0.71 0.07 -7.40
C LEU A 36 -1.16 0.85 -6.16
N TYR A 37 -1.08 2.16 -6.19
CA TYR A 37 -1.47 2.99 -5.04
C TYR A 37 -2.95 2.82 -4.72
N TRP A 38 -3.79 2.72 -5.75
CA TRP A 38 -5.21 2.45 -5.58
C TRP A 38 -5.43 1.09 -4.91
N GLN A 39 -4.70 0.07 -5.35
CA GLN A 39 -4.79 -1.27 -4.77
C GLN A 39 -4.37 -1.29 -3.30
N ILE A 40 -3.27 -0.59 -2.98
CA ILE A 40 -2.82 -0.47 -1.59
C ILE A 40 -3.91 0.19 -0.75
N GLY A 41 -4.48 1.28 -1.25
CA GLY A 41 -5.54 2.00 -0.53
C GLY A 41 -6.75 1.12 -0.31
N ARG A 42 -7.15 0.36 -1.31
CA ARG A 42 -8.28 -0.57 -1.20
C ARG A 42 -8.01 -1.66 -0.18
N ASP A 43 -6.79 -2.21 -0.18
CA ASP A 43 -6.42 -3.24 0.78
C ASP A 43 -6.44 -2.70 2.22
N ILE A 44 -5.95 -1.47 2.41
CA ILE A 44 -6.00 -0.83 3.72
C ILE A 44 -7.45 -0.67 4.19
N LEU A 45 -8.33 -0.17 3.32
CA LEU A 45 -9.75 -0.01 3.67
C LEU A 45 -10.37 -1.33 4.09
N ALA A 46 -10.13 -2.37 3.31
CA ALA A 46 -10.70 -3.68 3.59
C ALA A 46 -10.23 -4.22 4.94
N ARG A 47 -8.94 -4.04 5.24
CA ARG A 47 -8.38 -4.55 6.50
C ARG A 47 -8.75 -3.69 7.69
N GLN A 48 -8.93 -2.39 7.49
CA GLN A 48 -9.48 -1.55 8.55
C GLN A 48 -10.90 -2.01 8.92
N ALA A 49 -11.70 -2.34 7.92
CA ALA A 49 -13.06 -2.80 8.16
C ALA A 49 -13.10 -4.19 8.80
N SER A 50 -12.27 -5.12 8.33
CA SER A 50 -12.34 -6.51 8.78
C SER A 50 -11.46 -6.81 9.98
N GLN A 51 -10.35 -6.10 10.16
CA GLN A 51 -9.37 -6.38 11.20
C GLN A 51 -9.10 -5.20 12.13
N GLY A 52 -9.75 -4.07 11.89
CA GLY A 52 -9.62 -2.92 12.78
C GLY A 52 -8.24 -2.27 12.77
N TRP A 53 -7.55 -2.26 11.63
CA TRP A 53 -6.22 -1.66 11.55
C TRP A 53 -6.26 -0.19 11.95
N GLY A 54 -5.51 0.15 13.00
CA GLY A 54 -5.42 1.53 13.46
C GLY A 54 -4.17 2.22 12.95
N ALA A 55 -3.93 3.43 13.50
CA ALA A 55 -2.81 4.27 13.07
C ALA A 55 -1.46 3.58 13.24
N LYS A 56 -1.29 2.77 14.28
CA LYS A 56 -0.01 2.11 14.53
C LYS A 56 0.31 1.06 13.49
N VAL A 57 -0.68 0.35 12.98
CA VAL A 57 -0.46 -0.61 11.91
C VAL A 57 -0.07 0.11 10.63
N ILE A 58 -0.69 1.24 10.33
CA ILE A 58 -0.34 2.05 9.17
C ILE A 58 1.09 2.60 9.30
N GLU A 59 1.48 3.04 10.49
CA GLU A 59 2.87 3.49 10.72
C GLU A 59 3.86 2.35 10.51
N ARG A 60 3.53 1.16 10.98
CA ARG A 60 4.37 -0.02 10.78
C ARG A 60 4.50 -0.36 9.31
N LEU A 61 3.39 -0.31 8.57
CA LEU A 61 3.39 -0.57 7.14
C LEU A 61 4.28 0.46 6.41
N ALA A 62 4.13 1.74 6.75
CA ALA A 62 4.96 2.78 6.15
C ALA A 62 6.44 2.52 6.40
N HIS A 63 6.80 2.15 7.62
CA HIS A 63 8.18 1.83 7.97
C HIS A 63 8.69 0.64 7.14
N ASP A 64 7.92 -0.43 7.08
CA ASP A 64 8.33 -1.64 6.37
C ASP A 64 8.51 -1.39 4.88
N LEU A 65 7.62 -0.63 4.28
CA LEU A 65 7.72 -0.32 2.85
C LEU A 65 8.91 0.59 2.55
N ARG A 66 9.16 1.60 3.38
CA ARG A 66 10.31 2.48 3.18
C ARG A 66 11.63 1.75 3.37
N THR A 67 11.64 0.77 4.26
CA THR A 67 12.84 -0.03 4.50
C THR A 67 13.21 -0.85 3.26
N ASP A 68 12.22 -1.45 2.61
CA ASP A 68 12.47 -2.29 1.45
C ASP A 68 12.54 -1.53 0.13
N PHE A 69 11.92 -0.35 0.07
CA PHE A 69 11.86 0.45 -1.15
C PHE A 69 12.29 1.90 -0.87
N PRO A 70 13.53 2.10 -0.43
CA PRO A 70 13.98 3.45 -0.02
C PRO A 70 14.03 4.46 -1.17
N GLU A 71 14.14 4.01 -2.40
CA GLU A 71 14.16 4.89 -3.56
C GLU A 71 12.78 5.37 -3.98
N MET A 72 11.72 4.75 -3.46
CA MET A 72 10.35 5.16 -3.77
C MET A 72 9.86 6.14 -2.71
N LYS A 73 9.26 7.24 -3.15
CA LYS A 73 8.81 8.31 -2.26
C LYS A 73 7.31 8.29 -2.15
N GLY A 74 6.63 7.45 -1.83
CA GLY A 74 5.17 7.46 -1.74
C GLY A 74 4.67 6.66 -0.56
N PHE A 75 5.58 6.21 0.31
CA PHE A 75 5.21 5.30 1.37
C PHE A 75 5.31 5.91 2.77
N SER A 76 5.13 7.23 2.89
CA SER A 76 4.94 7.82 4.20
C SER A 76 3.55 7.49 4.73
N ARG A 77 3.39 7.60 6.05
CA ARG A 77 2.07 7.39 6.66
C ARG A 77 1.01 8.26 6.00
N ALA A 78 1.35 9.54 5.77
CA ALA A 78 0.41 10.47 5.16
C ALA A 78 0.01 10.02 3.75
N ASN A 79 0.97 9.57 2.95
CA ASN A 79 0.66 9.12 1.60
C ASN A 79 -0.14 7.82 1.59
N LEU A 80 0.10 6.92 2.55
CA LEU A 80 -0.73 5.72 2.65
C LEU A 80 -2.17 6.09 2.96
N MET A 81 -2.38 7.11 3.79
CA MET A 81 -3.73 7.58 4.07
C MET A 81 -4.37 8.28 2.86
N TYR A 82 -3.57 8.96 2.03
CA TYR A 82 -4.06 9.48 0.76
C TYR A 82 -4.45 8.35 -0.21
N MET A 83 -3.69 7.27 -0.25
CA MET A 83 -4.05 6.11 -1.07
C MET A 83 -5.37 5.51 -0.61
N ARG A 84 -5.57 5.44 0.70
CA ARG A 84 -6.82 4.99 1.28
C ARG A 84 -7.99 5.89 0.85
N ALA A 85 -7.81 7.20 0.95
CA ALA A 85 -8.84 8.16 0.57
C ALA A 85 -9.12 8.09 -0.94
N PHE A 86 -8.09 7.90 -1.74
CA PHE A 86 -8.23 7.75 -3.18
C PHE A 86 -9.07 6.50 -3.51
N ALA A 87 -8.77 5.37 -2.86
CA ALA A 87 -9.53 4.14 -3.09
C ALA A 87 -10.98 4.27 -2.61
N GLU A 88 -11.21 5.00 -1.53
CA GLU A 88 -12.55 5.24 -1.02
C GLU A 88 -13.38 6.08 -1.99
N ALA A 89 -12.76 7.11 -2.58
CA ALA A 89 -13.43 7.98 -3.53
C ALA A 89 -13.70 7.28 -4.87
N TRP A 90 -12.86 6.33 -5.24
CA TRP A 90 -12.95 5.62 -6.52
C TRP A 90 -12.96 4.11 -6.27
N PRO A 91 -14.09 3.57 -5.82
CA PRO A 91 -14.14 2.14 -5.42
C PRO A 91 -13.90 1.16 -6.56
N ASP A 92 -14.08 1.60 -7.81
CA ASP A 92 -13.81 0.78 -8.98
C ASP A 92 -12.54 1.26 -9.66
N ALA A 93 -11.70 0.32 -10.09
CA ALA A 93 -10.43 0.63 -10.75
C ALA A 93 -10.61 1.21 -12.16
N GLU A 94 -11.78 1.07 -12.71
CA GLU A 94 -12.10 1.52 -14.08
C GLU A 94 -12.57 2.97 -14.11
#